data_e6f410c686e69e259c74a6e4203c34f8
#
_entry.id   e6f410c686e69e259c74a6e4203c34f8
#
_cell.length_a   1.000
_cell.length_b   1.000
_cell.length_c   1.000
_cell.angle_alpha   90.00
_cell.angle_beta   90.00
_cell.angle_gamma   90.00
#
_symmetry.space_group_name_H-M   'P 1'
#
loop_
_entity.id
_entity.type
_entity.pdbx_description
1 polymer ?
#
loop_
_entity_poly.entity_id
_entity_poly.type
_entity_poly.pdbx_seq_one_letter_code
_entity_poly.pdbx_strand_id
1 'polypeptide(L)'
;MNVINRFTCSHGQLEKSILRLKSRRMSPIIDYIKESYHVNNAMEIKEKMYLYPNNHFALKLSALGIREKEEQCVAQVEKIIECALENECTVLIDAEEHAIQEHIDGITDHMMETYNGMNPCVYKTYQMYKKDAPEKLRYDLFKARNYSLGVKLVRGAYLKKDKSMGVLCTDEEMTHTQYNQAIADFAYQYKKKDKLLCATHNIRSIHVARHYMKLNKLYNVEFAQLMGMSDALSEYLQRSGYKVYKYLPYGSLYESVPYLTRRLYENMYMLKYI
;
A
#
# COMPACT_ATOMS: atom_id res chain seq x y z
N MET A 1 -18.34 -21.25 -4.41
CA MET A 1 -17.10 -20.49 -4.16
C MET A 1 -17.33 -19.68 -2.91
N ASN A 2 -16.54 -19.89 -1.85
CA ASN A 2 -16.76 -19.22 -0.57
C ASN A 2 -16.54 -17.71 -0.77
N VAL A 3 -17.44 -16.84 -0.32
CA VAL A 3 -17.37 -15.38 -0.48
C VAL A 3 -16.01 -14.84 -0.01
N ILE A 4 -15.45 -15.42 1.05
CA ILE A 4 -14.13 -15.08 1.58
C ILE A 4 -13.01 -15.23 0.54
N ASN A 5 -13.03 -16.30 -0.25
CA ASN A 5 -12.02 -16.57 -1.28
C ASN A 5 -12.05 -15.58 -2.46
N ARG A 6 -13.06 -14.70 -2.52
CA ARG A 6 -13.08 -13.57 -3.48
C ARG A 6 -12.10 -12.48 -3.06
N PHE A 7 -11.91 -12.26 -1.76
CA PHE A 7 -11.18 -11.11 -1.20
C PHE A 7 -9.83 -11.48 -0.59
N THR A 8 -9.65 -12.75 -0.21
CA THR A 8 -8.41 -13.28 0.39
C THR A 8 -8.11 -14.65 -0.17
N CYS A 9 -6.90 -15.16 0.04
CA CYS A 9 -6.57 -16.55 -0.27
C CYS A 9 -5.83 -17.21 0.91
N SER A 10 -5.93 -18.54 1.01
CA SER A 10 -5.12 -19.32 1.95
C SER A 10 -3.67 -19.44 1.45
N HIS A 11 -2.76 -19.85 2.33
CA HIS A 11 -1.36 -20.14 1.97
C HIS A 11 -1.27 -21.07 0.74
N GLY A 12 -2.04 -22.16 0.71
CA GLY A 12 -2.05 -23.11 -0.40
C GLY A 12 -2.70 -22.60 -1.70
N GLN A 13 -3.41 -21.47 -1.66
CA GLN A 13 -4.05 -20.86 -2.82
C GLN A 13 -3.28 -19.65 -3.36
N LEU A 14 -2.24 -19.20 -2.66
CA LEU A 14 -1.50 -17.98 -3.00
C LEU A 14 -0.92 -18.04 -4.41
N GLU A 15 -0.19 -19.08 -4.74
CA GLU A 15 0.41 -19.28 -6.07
C GLU A 15 -0.64 -19.22 -7.19
N LYS A 16 -1.73 -19.98 -7.05
CA LYS A 16 -2.83 -19.98 -8.03
C LYS A 16 -3.44 -18.59 -8.20
N SER A 17 -3.55 -17.83 -7.12
CA SER A 17 -4.07 -16.45 -7.14
C SER A 17 -3.10 -15.50 -7.86
N ILE A 18 -1.80 -15.62 -7.62
CA ILE A 18 -0.76 -14.87 -8.32
C ILE A 18 -0.79 -15.17 -9.82
N LEU A 19 -0.80 -16.46 -10.20
CA LEU A 19 -0.86 -16.88 -11.61
C LEU A 19 -2.12 -16.37 -12.32
N ARG A 20 -3.27 -16.39 -11.63
CA ARG A 20 -4.52 -15.85 -12.15
C ARG A 20 -4.44 -14.33 -12.39
N LEU A 21 -3.79 -13.56 -11.52
CA LEU A 21 -3.58 -12.13 -11.75
C LEU A 21 -2.65 -11.88 -12.92
N LYS A 22 -1.52 -12.60 -12.98
CA LYS A 22 -0.55 -12.50 -14.07
C LYS A 22 -1.16 -12.84 -15.43
N SER A 23 -2.03 -13.87 -15.53
CA SER A 23 -2.73 -14.22 -16.78
C SER A 23 -3.67 -13.08 -17.26
N ARG A 24 -4.13 -12.22 -16.35
CA ARG A 24 -4.90 -11.00 -16.65
C ARG A 24 -4.01 -9.76 -16.81
N ARG A 25 -2.69 -9.93 -16.92
CA ARG A 25 -1.69 -8.86 -17.00
C ARG A 25 -1.78 -7.85 -15.85
N MET A 26 -2.15 -8.32 -14.66
CA MET A 26 -2.12 -7.56 -13.41
C MET A 26 -1.07 -8.16 -12.48
N SER A 27 -0.47 -7.33 -11.63
CA SER A 27 0.52 -7.79 -10.65
C SER A 27 -0.08 -7.86 -9.24
N PRO A 28 0.31 -8.80 -8.38
CA PRO A 28 -0.12 -8.80 -7.00
C PRO A 28 0.70 -7.81 -6.16
N ILE A 29 0.06 -7.24 -5.14
CA ILE A 29 0.71 -6.77 -3.92
C ILE A 29 0.38 -7.82 -2.87
N ILE A 30 1.35 -8.63 -2.49
CA ILE A 30 1.17 -9.75 -1.56
C ILE A 30 1.13 -9.20 -0.14
N ASP A 31 0.04 -9.44 0.59
CA ASP A 31 -0.18 -8.94 1.95
C ASP A 31 -0.41 -10.09 2.92
N TYR A 32 0.51 -10.29 3.86
CA TYR A 32 0.29 -11.21 4.96
C TYR A 32 -0.67 -10.57 5.97
N ILE A 33 -1.88 -11.15 6.10
CA ILE A 33 -2.99 -10.52 6.85
C ILE A 33 -2.84 -10.53 8.36
N LYS A 34 -1.83 -11.18 8.90
CA LYS A 34 -1.57 -11.20 10.33
C LYS A 34 -1.15 -9.81 10.81
N GLU A 35 -1.87 -9.28 11.79
CA GLU A 35 -1.66 -7.93 12.34
C GLU A 35 -1.09 -7.96 13.76
N SER A 36 -1.15 -9.13 14.43
CA SER A 36 -0.52 -9.32 15.73
C SER A 36 0.94 -9.70 15.56
N TYR A 37 1.79 -9.16 16.42
CA TYR A 37 3.19 -9.55 16.46
C TYR A 37 3.37 -11.05 16.69
N HIS A 38 4.24 -11.64 15.91
CA HIS A 38 4.75 -12.98 16.12
C HIS A 38 6.16 -13.09 15.55
N VAL A 39 7.07 -13.73 16.26
CA VAL A 39 8.49 -13.84 15.91
C VAL A 39 8.72 -14.40 14.49
N ASN A 40 7.84 -15.25 14.01
CA ASN A 40 7.94 -15.90 12.69
C ASN A 40 7.36 -15.06 11.53
N ASN A 41 6.72 -13.93 11.79
CA ASN A 41 6.07 -13.15 10.72
C ASN A 41 7.08 -12.66 9.67
N ALA A 42 8.25 -12.19 10.11
CA ALA A 42 9.31 -11.77 9.20
C ALA A 42 9.85 -12.93 8.35
N MET A 43 9.94 -14.13 8.94
CA MET A 43 10.39 -15.34 8.22
C MET A 43 9.37 -15.76 7.16
N GLU A 44 8.08 -15.77 7.51
CA GLU A 44 6.98 -16.05 6.56
C GLU A 44 7.04 -15.11 5.35
N ILE A 45 7.17 -13.80 5.59
CA ILE A 45 7.24 -12.80 4.50
C ILE A 45 8.44 -13.04 3.60
N LYS A 46 9.64 -13.27 4.17
CA LYS A 46 10.85 -13.55 3.41
C LYS A 46 10.74 -14.84 2.59
N GLU A 47 10.17 -15.90 3.17
CA GLU A 47 9.91 -17.15 2.43
C GLU A 47 9.06 -16.90 1.18
N LYS A 48 8.02 -16.05 1.29
CA LYS A 48 7.19 -15.73 0.12
C LYS A 48 7.91 -14.83 -0.89
N MET A 49 8.87 -14.01 -0.48
CA MET A 49 9.72 -13.26 -1.41
C MET A 49 10.61 -14.20 -2.24
N TYR A 50 11.22 -15.21 -1.62
CA TYR A 50 11.96 -16.24 -2.33
C TYR A 50 11.10 -17.07 -3.29
N LEU A 51 9.89 -17.45 -2.87
CA LEU A 51 8.98 -18.26 -3.70
C LEU A 51 8.35 -17.44 -4.84
N TYR A 52 8.14 -16.16 -4.64
CA TYR A 52 7.46 -15.28 -5.58
C TYR A 52 8.27 -14.01 -5.86
N PRO A 53 9.43 -14.10 -6.50
CA PRO A 53 10.28 -12.95 -6.80
C PRO A 53 9.59 -11.98 -7.79
N ASN A 54 10.14 -10.78 -7.91
CA ASN A 54 9.63 -9.72 -8.80
C ASN A 54 8.19 -9.28 -8.50
N ASN A 55 7.76 -9.35 -7.24
CA ASN A 55 6.44 -8.91 -6.82
C ASN A 55 6.53 -7.80 -5.76
N HIS A 56 5.39 -7.20 -5.48
CA HIS A 56 5.24 -6.22 -4.41
C HIS A 56 4.73 -6.90 -3.16
N PHE A 57 5.27 -6.49 -2.00
CA PHE A 57 4.87 -6.99 -0.69
C PHE A 57 4.45 -5.84 0.21
N ALA A 58 3.27 -5.94 0.81
CA ALA A 58 2.82 -5.00 1.83
C ALA A 58 3.35 -5.44 3.20
N LEU A 59 3.82 -4.47 3.98
CA LEU A 59 4.41 -4.71 5.28
C LEU A 59 3.74 -3.86 6.35
N LYS A 60 3.25 -4.51 7.40
CA LYS A 60 2.68 -3.86 8.59
C LYS A 60 3.67 -3.99 9.74
N LEU A 61 4.13 -2.86 10.27
CA LEU A 61 5.12 -2.85 11.35
C LEU A 61 4.54 -3.33 12.68
N SER A 62 3.22 -3.20 12.88
CA SER A 62 2.53 -3.79 14.03
C SER A 62 2.68 -5.32 14.07
N ALA A 63 2.70 -5.98 12.91
CA ALA A 63 2.95 -7.42 12.81
C ALA A 63 4.41 -7.81 13.09
N LEU A 64 5.33 -6.85 13.04
CA LEU A 64 6.76 -7.03 13.31
C LEU A 64 7.19 -6.54 14.69
N GLY A 65 6.26 -6.11 15.54
CA GLY A 65 6.52 -5.78 16.93
C GLY A 65 6.93 -4.34 17.21
N ILE A 66 6.53 -3.38 16.38
CA ILE A 66 6.82 -1.95 16.60
C ILE A 66 6.31 -1.44 17.96
N ARG A 67 5.24 -2.04 18.50
CA ARG A 67 4.66 -1.68 19.82
C ARG A 67 5.40 -2.30 20.98
N GLU A 68 5.98 -3.48 20.77
CA GLU A 68 6.59 -4.29 21.79
C GLU A 68 8.08 -4.02 21.91
N LYS A 69 8.78 -3.94 20.77
CA LYS A 69 10.25 -3.85 20.68
C LYS A 69 10.66 -3.17 19.38
N GLU A 70 10.67 -1.85 19.35
CA GLU A 70 10.93 -1.05 18.16
C GLU A 70 12.29 -1.38 17.50
N GLU A 71 13.36 -1.51 18.26
CA GLU A 71 14.70 -1.86 17.72
C GLU A 71 14.71 -3.22 17.01
N GLN A 72 13.99 -4.21 17.55
CA GLN A 72 13.87 -5.51 16.91
C GLN A 72 12.99 -5.43 15.64
N CYS A 73 11.96 -4.58 15.65
CA CYS A 73 11.15 -4.30 14.50
C CYS A 73 12.01 -3.70 13.37
N VAL A 74 12.81 -2.69 13.65
CA VAL A 74 13.75 -2.08 12.69
C VAL A 74 14.65 -3.13 12.08
N ALA A 75 15.34 -3.93 12.89
CA ALA A 75 16.22 -4.99 12.41
C ALA A 75 15.52 -6.07 11.58
N GLN A 76 14.24 -6.35 11.85
CA GLN A 76 13.43 -7.26 11.02
C GLN A 76 13.05 -6.62 9.68
N VAL A 77 12.69 -5.34 9.67
CA VAL A 77 12.35 -4.59 8.45
C VAL A 77 13.56 -4.51 7.53
N GLU A 78 14.75 -4.21 8.05
CA GLU A 78 16.01 -4.22 7.29
C GLU A 78 16.24 -5.56 6.59
N LYS A 79 16.19 -6.67 7.35
CA LYS A 79 16.35 -8.02 6.78
C LYS A 79 15.29 -8.41 5.75
N ILE A 80 14.07 -7.86 5.86
CA ILE A 80 13.01 -8.06 4.86
C ILE A 80 13.34 -7.26 3.59
N ILE A 81 13.83 -6.02 3.73
CA ILE A 81 14.20 -5.19 2.59
C ILE A 81 15.42 -5.75 1.86
N GLU A 82 16.44 -6.22 2.58
CA GLU A 82 17.59 -6.91 2.00
C GLU A 82 17.15 -8.15 1.18
N CYS A 83 16.29 -8.99 1.77
CA CYS A 83 15.69 -10.12 1.08
C CYS A 83 14.85 -9.69 -0.15
N ALA A 84 14.14 -8.56 -0.06
CA ALA A 84 13.39 -8.02 -1.18
C ALA A 84 14.32 -7.57 -2.32
N LEU A 85 15.45 -6.94 -2.02
CA LEU A 85 16.45 -6.54 -3.02
C LEU A 85 17.04 -7.75 -3.73
N GLU A 86 17.41 -8.79 -2.99
CA GLU A 86 17.95 -10.05 -3.54
C GLU A 86 16.96 -10.74 -4.50
N ASN A 87 15.65 -10.57 -4.28
CA ASN A 87 14.59 -11.21 -5.06
C ASN A 87 13.86 -10.23 -6.01
N GLU A 88 14.41 -9.04 -6.25
CA GLU A 88 13.82 -7.97 -7.08
C GLU A 88 12.38 -7.61 -6.66
N CYS A 89 12.07 -7.75 -5.38
CA CYS A 89 10.78 -7.40 -4.80
C CYS A 89 10.74 -5.93 -4.38
N THR A 90 9.53 -5.39 -4.26
CA THR A 90 9.27 -4.05 -3.74
C THR A 90 8.51 -4.17 -2.43
N VAL A 91 8.90 -3.40 -1.43
CA VAL A 91 8.26 -3.34 -0.11
C VAL A 91 7.40 -2.08 0.00
N LEU A 92 6.11 -2.26 0.32
CA LEU A 92 5.21 -1.16 0.61
C LEU A 92 4.93 -1.17 2.12
N ILE A 93 5.53 -0.24 2.85
CA ILE A 93 5.28 -0.10 4.28
C ILE A 93 3.92 0.58 4.45
N ASP A 94 2.97 -0.16 5.04
CA ASP A 94 1.61 0.31 5.25
C ASP A 94 1.55 1.35 6.37
N ALA A 95 0.74 2.37 6.16
CA ALA A 95 0.36 3.27 7.24
C ALA A 95 -0.71 2.60 8.12
N GLU A 96 -0.59 2.80 9.43
CA GLU A 96 -1.45 2.17 10.40
C GLU A 96 -2.17 3.22 11.28
N GLU A 97 -2.63 2.85 12.48
CA GLU A 97 -3.31 3.75 13.38
C GLU A 97 -2.42 4.90 13.85
N HIS A 98 -3.03 6.02 14.19
CA HIS A 98 -2.33 7.26 14.53
C HIS A 98 -1.33 7.09 15.68
N ALA A 99 -1.66 6.28 16.68
CA ALA A 99 -0.85 6.08 17.89
C ALA A 99 0.59 5.58 17.61
N ILE A 100 0.80 4.88 16.48
CA ILE A 100 2.12 4.35 16.09
C ILE A 100 2.63 4.93 14.76
N GLN A 101 1.84 5.81 14.12
CA GLN A 101 2.15 6.25 12.75
C GLN A 101 3.43 7.06 12.68
N GLU A 102 3.75 7.86 13.69
CA GLU A 102 4.98 8.64 13.71
C GLU A 102 6.23 7.75 13.73
N HIS A 103 6.22 6.68 14.52
CA HIS A 103 7.29 5.68 14.53
C HIS A 103 7.40 4.96 13.18
N ILE A 104 6.26 4.59 12.57
CA ILE A 104 6.22 3.99 11.22
C ILE A 104 6.82 4.95 10.19
N ASP A 105 6.45 6.22 10.23
CA ASP A 105 6.97 7.24 9.32
C ASP A 105 8.49 7.37 9.46
N GLY A 106 9.02 7.45 10.69
CA GLY A 106 10.46 7.54 10.97
C GLY A 106 11.24 6.33 10.46
N ILE A 107 10.77 5.11 10.75
CA ILE A 107 11.38 3.87 10.25
C ILE A 107 11.34 3.84 8.72
N THR A 108 10.20 4.18 8.12
CA THR A 108 10.04 4.16 6.67
C THR A 108 10.96 5.16 5.97
N ASP A 109 11.09 6.36 6.52
CA ASP A 109 11.99 7.39 5.99
C ASP A 109 13.45 6.93 6.04
N HIS A 110 13.87 6.33 7.15
CA HIS A 110 15.20 5.73 7.28
C HIS A 110 15.44 4.61 6.25
N MET A 111 14.46 3.72 6.06
CA MET A 111 14.56 2.63 5.07
C MET A 111 14.62 3.16 3.64
N MET A 112 13.83 4.19 3.30
CA MET A 112 13.89 4.80 1.98
C MET A 112 15.24 5.51 1.75
N GLU A 113 15.77 6.20 2.74
CA GLU A 113 17.07 6.86 2.65
C GLU A 113 18.21 5.87 2.45
N THR A 114 18.13 4.72 3.11
CA THR A 114 19.16 3.68 3.08
C THR A 114 19.11 2.85 1.79
N TYR A 115 17.91 2.46 1.36
CA TYR A 115 17.74 1.42 0.33
C TYR A 115 17.19 1.92 -1.01
N ASN A 116 16.51 3.09 -1.06
CA ASN A 116 16.02 3.63 -2.32
C ASN A 116 17.15 4.35 -3.07
N GLY A 117 17.70 3.70 -4.09
CA GLY A 117 18.64 4.33 -5.00
C GLY A 117 17.95 5.03 -6.18
N MET A 118 18.28 4.56 -7.38
CA MET A 118 17.75 5.06 -8.65
C MET A 118 16.29 4.71 -8.92
N ASN A 119 15.79 3.63 -8.31
CA ASN A 119 14.39 3.22 -8.33
C ASN A 119 13.94 2.90 -6.90
N PRO A 120 12.74 3.31 -6.49
CA PRO A 120 12.27 3.01 -5.15
C PRO A 120 11.95 1.52 -5.02
N CYS A 121 12.60 0.86 -4.07
CA CYS A 121 12.26 -0.50 -3.61
C CYS A 121 11.42 -0.47 -2.33
N VAL A 122 11.42 0.65 -1.60
CA VAL A 122 10.60 0.90 -0.42
C VAL A 122 9.64 2.04 -0.70
N TYR A 123 8.37 1.85 -0.36
CA TYR A 123 7.31 2.86 -0.52
C TYR A 123 6.75 3.26 0.85
N LYS A 124 6.56 4.56 1.03
CA LYS A 124 5.82 5.16 2.16
C LYS A 124 4.36 5.33 1.83
N THR A 125 3.48 4.96 2.75
CA THR A 125 2.03 5.05 2.59
C THR A 125 1.49 6.29 3.30
N TYR A 126 0.74 7.13 2.57
CA TYR A 126 0.09 8.34 3.10
C TYR A 126 -1.42 8.14 3.16
N GLN A 127 -2.01 8.37 4.33
CA GLN A 127 -3.46 8.22 4.59
C GLN A 127 -4.16 9.58 4.46
N MET A 128 -4.78 9.86 3.30
CA MET A 128 -5.36 11.16 2.96
C MET A 128 -6.63 11.52 3.73
N TYR A 129 -7.11 10.67 4.64
CA TYR A 129 -8.16 11.02 5.59
C TYR A 129 -7.61 11.73 6.85
N LYS A 130 -6.28 11.79 7.04
CA LYS A 130 -5.62 12.55 8.11
C LYS A 130 -5.35 13.98 7.65
N LYS A 131 -5.59 14.95 8.54
CA LYS A 131 -5.44 16.37 8.26
C LYS A 131 -4.02 16.77 7.88
N ASP A 132 -3.03 16.12 8.46
CA ASP A 132 -1.59 16.38 8.29
C ASP A 132 -0.95 15.65 7.09
N ALA A 133 -1.64 14.66 6.52
CA ALA A 133 -1.09 13.82 5.46
C ALA A 133 -0.66 14.59 4.19
N PRO A 134 -1.40 15.60 3.71
CA PRO A 134 -0.96 16.39 2.55
C PRO A 134 0.33 17.18 2.82
N GLU A 135 0.49 17.71 4.04
CA GLU A 135 1.69 18.46 4.41
C GLU A 135 2.91 17.55 4.52
N LYS A 136 2.76 16.37 5.13
CA LYS A 136 3.81 15.34 5.19
C LYS A 136 4.26 14.92 3.78
N LEU A 137 3.32 14.67 2.88
CA LEU A 137 3.66 14.33 1.49
C LEU A 137 4.42 15.48 0.80
N ARG A 138 3.94 16.72 0.91
CA ARG A 138 4.61 17.88 0.32
C ARG A 138 6.03 18.03 0.89
N TYR A 139 6.20 17.89 2.21
CA TYR A 139 7.52 17.93 2.83
C TYR A 139 8.46 16.89 2.19
N ASP A 140 8.03 15.63 2.06
CA ASP A 140 8.84 14.57 1.48
C ASP A 140 9.13 14.78 -0.02
N LEU A 141 8.22 15.40 -0.76
CA LEU A 141 8.44 15.76 -2.16
C LEU A 141 9.46 16.91 -2.31
N PHE A 142 9.41 17.91 -1.45
CA PHE A 142 10.25 19.11 -1.52
C PHE A 142 11.63 18.95 -0.89
N LYS A 143 11.76 18.14 0.18
CA LYS A 143 13.04 18.01 0.87
C LYS A 143 14.17 17.59 -0.06
N ALA A 144 15.36 18.09 0.19
CA ALA A 144 16.55 17.65 -0.52
C ALA A 144 16.81 16.17 -0.24
N ARG A 145 16.96 15.35 -1.25
CA ARG A 145 17.23 13.92 -1.15
C ARG A 145 18.03 13.42 -2.35
N ASN A 146 18.84 12.41 -2.11
CA ASN A 146 19.68 11.72 -3.09
C ASN A 146 19.10 10.34 -3.51
N TYR A 147 17.89 10.00 -3.04
CA TYR A 147 17.18 8.75 -3.35
C TYR A 147 15.85 9.03 -4.05
N SER A 148 15.27 8.00 -4.66
CA SER A 148 13.96 8.06 -5.30
C SER A 148 12.85 7.78 -4.30
N LEU A 149 11.79 8.60 -4.33
CA LEU A 149 10.64 8.46 -3.44
C LEU A 149 9.64 7.44 -3.98
N GLY A 150 9.30 6.43 -3.19
CA GLY A 150 8.17 5.55 -3.43
C GLY A 150 6.96 6.03 -2.63
N VAL A 151 5.93 6.53 -3.32
CA VAL A 151 4.70 7.05 -2.71
C VAL A 151 3.55 6.09 -2.94
N LYS A 152 2.87 5.69 -1.87
CA LYS A 152 1.58 5.00 -1.94
C LYS A 152 0.50 5.87 -1.31
N LEU A 153 -0.52 6.23 -2.10
CA LEU A 153 -1.66 7.00 -1.61
C LEU A 153 -2.83 6.07 -1.28
N VAL A 154 -3.35 6.20 -0.08
CA VAL A 154 -4.59 5.56 0.38
C VAL A 154 -5.50 6.61 1.03
N ARG A 155 -6.80 6.31 1.15
CA ARG A 155 -7.69 7.16 1.94
C ARG A 155 -7.48 6.99 3.43
N GLY A 156 -7.34 5.75 3.88
CA GLY A 156 -7.10 5.35 5.27
C GLY A 156 -7.94 4.12 5.64
N ALA A 157 -7.52 3.39 6.66
CA ALA A 157 -8.10 2.12 7.03
C ALA A 157 -8.34 1.93 8.55
N TYR A 158 -8.06 2.94 9.36
CA TYR A 158 -8.15 2.86 10.83
C TYR A 158 -9.14 3.89 11.39
N LEU A 159 -10.21 4.17 10.64
CA LEU A 159 -11.18 5.22 10.93
C LEU A 159 -11.71 5.17 12.37
N LYS A 160 -12.06 3.96 12.86
CA LYS A 160 -12.61 3.79 14.20
C LYS A 160 -11.62 4.16 15.30
N LYS A 161 -10.37 3.75 15.14
CA LYS A 161 -9.29 4.00 16.13
C LYS A 161 -8.86 5.48 16.10
N ASP A 162 -8.74 6.04 14.91
CA ASP A 162 -8.23 7.41 14.72
C ASP A 162 -9.31 8.49 15.00
N LYS A 163 -10.60 8.12 14.98
CA LYS A 163 -11.72 9.08 15.15
C LYS A 163 -11.66 9.81 16.49
N SER A 164 -11.33 9.12 17.56
CA SER A 164 -11.23 9.71 18.92
C SER A 164 -10.04 10.64 19.09
N MET A 165 -9.06 10.60 18.19
CA MET A 165 -7.83 11.39 18.25
C MET A 165 -7.96 12.78 17.62
N GLY A 166 -9.09 13.11 16.98
CA GLY A 166 -9.32 14.41 16.34
C GLY A 166 -8.45 14.71 15.11
N VAL A 167 -7.76 13.71 14.58
CA VAL A 167 -6.77 13.83 13.50
C VAL A 167 -7.36 13.66 12.10
N LEU A 168 -8.63 13.26 12.02
CA LEU A 168 -9.30 12.96 10.75
C LEU A 168 -9.86 14.23 10.10
N CYS A 169 -9.99 14.19 8.77
CA CYS A 169 -10.77 15.14 8.01
C CYS A 169 -12.21 15.24 8.55
N THR A 170 -12.85 16.37 8.32
CA THR A 170 -14.22 16.61 8.81
C THR A 170 -15.23 15.68 8.15
N ASP A 171 -15.00 15.33 6.88
CA ASP A 171 -15.91 14.53 6.08
C ASP A 171 -15.19 13.73 4.97
N GLU A 172 -15.96 12.92 4.26
CA GLU A 172 -15.45 12.08 3.17
C GLU A 172 -15.03 12.92 1.95
N GLU A 173 -15.71 14.03 1.66
CA GLU A 173 -15.40 14.87 0.50
C GLU A 173 -14.06 15.60 0.70
N MET A 174 -13.75 16.03 1.92
CA MET A 174 -12.44 16.57 2.25
C MET A 174 -11.33 15.54 2.06
N THR A 175 -11.58 14.27 2.45
CA THR A 175 -10.66 13.15 2.18
C THR A 175 -10.44 12.93 0.68
N HIS A 176 -11.52 13.03 -0.11
CA HIS A 176 -11.42 12.91 -1.57
C HIS A 176 -10.62 14.06 -2.19
N THR A 177 -10.86 15.27 -1.72
CA THR A 177 -10.14 16.48 -2.14
C THR A 177 -8.66 16.37 -1.81
N GLN A 178 -8.30 16.00 -0.58
CA GLN A 178 -6.90 15.78 -0.19
C GLN A 178 -6.21 14.70 -1.02
N TYR A 179 -6.90 13.58 -1.28
CA TYR A 179 -6.37 12.51 -2.13
C TYR A 179 -6.08 13.00 -3.55
N ASN A 180 -7.01 13.75 -4.14
CA ASN A 180 -6.84 14.29 -5.49
C ASN A 180 -5.77 15.38 -5.56
N GLN A 181 -5.67 16.23 -4.52
CA GLN A 181 -4.61 17.22 -4.40
C GLN A 181 -3.23 16.56 -4.25
N ALA A 182 -3.13 15.47 -3.48
CA ALA A 182 -1.88 14.72 -3.35
C ALA A 182 -1.36 14.15 -4.70
N ILE A 183 -2.27 13.74 -5.59
CA ILE A 183 -1.89 13.34 -6.96
C ILE A 183 -1.33 14.55 -7.73
N ALA A 184 -1.97 15.72 -7.60
CA ALA A 184 -1.51 16.94 -8.24
C ALA A 184 -0.15 17.38 -7.68
N ASP A 185 0.01 17.39 -6.36
CA ASP A 185 1.27 17.74 -5.69
C ASP A 185 2.41 16.84 -6.17
N PHE A 186 2.18 15.52 -6.25
CA PHE A 186 3.15 14.60 -6.83
C PHE A 186 3.46 14.96 -8.29
N ALA A 187 2.45 15.19 -9.10
CA ALA A 187 2.62 15.47 -10.53
C ALA A 187 3.43 16.73 -10.83
N TYR A 188 3.39 17.72 -9.95
CA TYR A 188 4.15 18.96 -10.10
C TYR A 188 5.53 18.95 -9.44
N GLN A 189 5.72 18.11 -8.40
CA GLN A 189 6.91 18.14 -7.55
C GLN A 189 7.81 16.91 -7.66
N TYR A 190 7.37 15.85 -8.37
CA TYR A 190 8.12 14.59 -8.44
C TYR A 190 9.52 14.81 -9.07
N LYS A 191 10.48 14.03 -8.61
CA LYS A 191 11.76 13.86 -9.33
C LYS A 191 11.63 12.70 -10.31
N LYS A 192 12.38 12.72 -11.42
CA LYS A 192 12.22 11.80 -12.57
C LYS A 192 12.09 10.31 -12.21
N LYS A 193 12.63 9.87 -11.08
CA LYS A 193 12.64 8.47 -10.65
C LYS A 193 11.68 8.16 -9.51
N ASP A 194 10.97 9.14 -8.99
CA ASP A 194 9.93 8.92 -8.01
C ASP A 194 8.79 8.12 -8.63
N LYS A 195 8.12 7.31 -7.83
CA LYS A 195 6.96 6.52 -8.25
C LYS A 195 5.76 6.77 -7.36
N LEU A 196 4.60 6.80 -7.96
CA LEU A 196 3.32 6.97 -7.29
C LEU A 196 2.44 5.75 -7.52
N LEU A 197 2.00 5.11 -6.43
CA LEU A 197 0.97 4.08 -6.43
C LEU A 197 -0.35 4.67 -5.92
N CYS A 198 -1.30 4.88 -6.83
CA CYS A 198 -2.66 5.31 -6.51
C CYS A 198 -3.50 4.10 -6.07
N ALA A 199 -3.56 3.82 -4.77
CA ALA A 199 -4.37 2.74 -4.21
C ALA A 199 -5.80 3.23 -3.96
N THR A 200 -6.67 3.06 -4.96
CA THR A 200 -8.03 3.59 -4.94
C THR A 200 -9.00 2.83 -5.84
N HIS A 201 -10.28 2.77 -5.42
CA HIS A 201 -11.43 2.33 -6.19
C HIS A 201 -12.24 3.52 -6.76
N ASN A 202 -11.90 4.75 -6.37
CA ASN A 202 -12.65 5.94 -6.76
C ASN A 202 -12.31 6.36 -8.19
N ILE A 203 -13.31 6.26 -9.07
CA ILE A 203 -13.17 6.57 -10.50
C ILE A 203 -12.76 8.02 -10.74
N ARG A 204 -13.27 8.98 -9.93
CA ARG A 204 -12.89 10.40 -10.04
C ARG A 204 -11.40 10.59 -9.80
N SER A 205 -10.85 9.97 -8.75
CA SER A 205 -9.40 10.05 -8.46
C SER A 205 -8.54 9.40 -9.55
N ILE A 206 -9.03 8.32 -10.17
CA ILE A 206 -8.36 7.69 -11.32
C ILE A 206 -8.35 8.64 -12.53
N HIS A 207 -9.47 9.33 -12.79
CA HIS A 207 -9.50 10.35 -13.85
C HIS A 207 -8.53 11.50 -13.57
N VAL A 208 -8.45 11.97 -12.33
CA VAL A 208 -7.47 12.99 -11.91
C VAL A 208 -6.05 12.51 -12.17
N ALA A 209 -5.68 11.30 -11.74
CA ALA A 209 -4.35 10.74 -11.98
C ALA A 209 -4.04 10.64 -13.48
N ARG A 210 -4.95 10.11 -14.29
CA ARG A 210 -4.79 10.01 -15.74
C ARG A 210 -4.65 11.37 -16.43
N HIS A 211 -5.39 12.38 -15.95
CA HIS A 211 -5.28 13.75 -16.44
C HIS A 211 -3.86 14.29 -16.24
N TYR A 212 -3.31 14.20 -15.01
CA TYR A 212 -1.95 14.66 -14.72
C TYR A 212 -0.88 13.81 -15.41
N MET A 213 -1.08 12.50 -15.55
CA MET A 213 -0.18 11.64 -16.33
C MET A 213 -0.08 12.12 -17.77
N LYS A 214 -1.19 12.49 -18.41
CA LYS A 214 -1.20 13.01 -19.77
C LYS A 214 -0.61 14.41 -19.85
N LEU A 215 -1.00 15.30 -18.95
CA LEU A 215 -0.57 16.70 -18.92
C LEU A 215 0.94 16.83 -18.74
N ASN A 216 1.51 16.09 -17.79
CA ASN A 216 2.92 16.19 -17.39
C ASN A 216 3.78 15.08 -18.01
N LYS A 217 3.23 14.24 -18.89
CA LYS A 217 3.91 13.08 -19.53
C LYS A 217 4.52 12.13 -18.48
N LEU A 218 3.76 11.83 -17.42
CA LEU A 218 4.21 10.96 -16.34
C LEU A 218 3.99 9.48 -16.71
N TYR A 219 5.02 8.67 -16.55
CA TYR A 219 5.00 7.22 -16.78
C TYR A 219 5.20 6.41 -15.51
N ASN A 220 5.36 7.06 -14.39
CA ASN A 220 5.71 6.53 -13.08
C ASN A 220 4.53 6.52 -12.09
N VAL A 221 3.31 6.62 -12.59
CA VAL A 221 2.06 6.49 -11.82
C VAL A 221 1.42 5.15 -12.11
N GLU A 222 1.13 4.40 -11.06
CA GLU A 222 0.58 3.05 -11.09
C GLU A 222 -0.72 3.00 -10.27
N PHE A 223 -1.56 1.99 -10.50
CA PHE A 223 -2.85 1.86 -9.84
C PHE A 223 -2.95 0.56 -9.05
N ALA A 224 -3.58 0.62 -7.88
CA ALA A 224 -3.86 -0.56 -7.07
C ALA A 224 -5.32 -0.60 -6.58
N GLN A 225 -5.93 -1.78 -6.61
CA GLN A 225 -7.24 -2.07 -6.04
C GLN A 225 -7.17 -3.33 -5.17
N LEU A 226 -8.10 -3.44 -4.22
CA LEU A 226 -8.22 -4.65 -3.40
C LEU A 226 -8.69 -5.83 -4.25
N MET A 227 -8.24 -7.03 -3.90
CA MET A 227 -8.70 -8.27 -4.52
C MET A 227 -10.21 -8.42 -4.39
N GLY A 228 -10.88 -8.85 -5.46
CA GLY A 228 -12.32 -9.03 -5.50
C GLY A 228 -13.17 -7.76 -5.58
N MET A 229 -12.53 -6.58 -5.62
CA MET A 229 -13.21 -5.29 -5.70
C MET A 229 -12.85 -4.56 -6.99
N SER A 230 -13.83 -3.89 -7.58
CA SER A 230 -13.67 -3.06 -8.81
C SER A 230 -12.92 -3.78 -9.94
N ASP A 231 -13.22 -5.05 -10.18
CA ASP A 231 -12.50 -5.86 -11.16
C ASP A 231 -12.66 -5.29 -12.58
N ALA A 232 -13.84 -4.80 -12.94
CA ALA A 232 -14.09 -4.14 -14.23
C ALA A 232 -13.21 -2.89 -14.42
N LEU A 233 -13.02 -2.09 -13.36
CA LEU A 233 -12.15 -0.91 -13.38
C LEU A 233 -10.67 -1.31 -13.54
N SER A 234 -10.25 -2.36 -12.83
CA SER A 234 -8.88 -2.88 -12.94
C SER A 234 -8.58 -3.37 -14.37
N GLU A 235 -9.53 -4.11 -14.98
CA GLU A 235 -9.41 -4.57 -16.37
C GLU A 235 -9.40 -3.42 -17.37
N TYR A 236 -10.26 -2.42 -17.16
CA TYR A 236 -10.28 -1.23 -17.99
C TYR A 236 -8.93 -0.50 -17.97
N LEU A 237 -8.36 -0.27 -16.78
CA LEU A 237 -7.06 0.37 -16.63
C LEU A 237 -5.95 -0.45 -17.30
N GLN A 238 -5.95 -1.77 -17.08
CA GLN A 238 -4.97 -2.67 -17.70
C GLN A 238 -5.06 -2.65 -19.23
N ARG A 239 -6.26 -2.73 -19.81
CA ARG A 239 -6.49 -2.64 -21.26
C ARG A 239 -6.11 -1.26 -21.84
N SER A 240 -6.16 -0.23 -21.01
CA SER A 240 -5.72 1.13 -21.36
C SER A 240 -4.20 1.32 -21.27
N GLY A 241 -3.43 0.27 -21.00
CA GLY A 241 -1.97 0.28 -20.94
C GLY A 241 -1.37 0.75 -19.61
N TYR A 242 -2.20 0.90 -18.56
CA TYR A 242 -1.69 1.26 -17.25
C TYR A 242 -1.22 0.02 -16.47
N LYS A 243 -0.22 0.21 -15.62
CA LYS A 243 0.23 -0.80 -14.67
C LYS A 243 -0.74 -0.89 -13.52
N VAL A 244 -1.30 -2.07 -13.32
CA VAL A 244 -2.36 -2.33 -12.34
C VAL A 244 -1.94 -3.43 -11.39
N TYR A 245 -2.15 -3.17 -10.10
CA TYR A 245 -1.94 -4.13 -9.03
C TYR A 245 -3.25 -4.53 -8.37
N LYS A 246 -3.30 -5.77 -7.89
CA LYS A 246 -4.31 -6.23 -6.96
C LYS A 246 -3.68 -6.51 -5.61
N TYR A 247 -4.17 -5.83 -4.58
CA TYR A 247 -3.78 -6.11 -3.20
C TYR A 247 -4.34 -7.46 -2.81
N LEU A 248 -3.46 -8.43 -2.60
CA LEU A 248 -3.75 -9.85 -2.45
C LEU A 248 -3.47 -10.29 -0.99
N PRO A 249 -4.49 -10.17 -0.11
CA PRO A 249 -4.34 -10.65 1.27
C PRO A 249 -4.28 -12.18 1.30
N TYR A 250 -3.31 -12.74 2.03
CA TYR A 250 -3.22 -14.19 2.24
C TYR A 250 -2.99 -14.53 3.72
N GLY A 251 -3.52 -15.68 4.12
CA GLY A 251 -3.37 -16.19 5.49
C GLY A 251 -4.33 -17.33 5.77
N SER A 252 -4.45 -17.74 7.03
CA SER A 252 -5.43 -18.73 7.46
C SER A 252 -6.86 -18.16 7.41
N LEU A 253 -7.86 -19.04 7.32
CA LEU A 253 -9.28 -18.61 7.41
C LEU A 253 -9.57 -17.90 8.73
N TYR A 254 -8.94 -18.34 9.81
CA TYR A 254 -9.07 -17.74 11.13
C TYR A 254 -8.60 -16.28 11.17
N GLU A 255 -7.54 -15.96 10.44
CA GLU A 255 -7.02 -14.60 10.31
C GLU A 255 -7.81 -13.78 9.27
N SER A 256 -8.30 -14.44 8.22
CA SER A 256 -9.05 -13.79 7.13
C SER A 256 -10.39 -13.21 7.56
N VAL A 257 -11.11 -13.88 8.47
CA VAL A 257 -12.44 -13.44 8.93
C VAL A 257 -12.36 -12.12 9.71
N PRO A 258 -11.53 -11.97 10.75
CA PRO A 258 -11.38 -10.70 11.47
C PRO A 258 -10.89 -9.56 10.54
N TYR A 259 -9.94 -9.85 9.67
CA TYR A 259 -9.41 -8.90 8.69
C TYR A 259 -10.52 -8.35 7.78
N LEU A 260 -11.31 -9.23 7.15
CA LEU A 260 -12.40 -8.83 6.26
C LEU A 260 -13.53 -8.14 7.01
N THR A 261 -13.90 -8.63 8.19
CA THR A 261 -14.94 -8.01 9.02
C THR A 261 -14.57 -6.58 9.37
N ARG A 262 -13.32 -6.34 9.77
CA ARG A 262 -12.84 -4.98 10.04
C ARG A 262 -12.88 -4.12 8.77
N ARG A 263 -12.39 -4.63 7.64
CA ARG A 263 -12.43 -3.90 6.34
C ARG A 263 -13.86 -3.56 5.91
N LEU A 264 -14.79 -4.47 6.07
CA LEU A 264 -16.21 -4.23 5.77
C LEU A 264 -16.82 -3.20 6.74
N TYR A 265 -16.53 -3.33 8.03
CA TYR A 265 -17.08 -2.43 9.04
C TYR A 265 -16.52 -1.01 8.95
N GLU A 266 -15.22 -0.86 8.76
CA GLU A 266 -14.54 0.43 8.65
C GLU A 266 -14.78 1.11 7.31
N ASN A 267 -15.13 0.34 6.28
CA ASN A 267 -15.30 0.80 4.92
C ASN A 267 -16.66 0.38 4.34
N MET A 268 -17.75 0.53 5.11
CA MET A 268 -19.09 0.17 4.60
C MET A 268 -19.43 0.86 3.28
N TYR A 269 -18.94 2.09 3.05
CA TYR A 269 -19.04 2.78 1.78
C TYR A 269 -18.30 2.05 0.63
N MET A 270 -17.37 1.16 0.93
CA MET A 270 -16.67 0.34 -0.06
C MET A 270 -17.55 -0.79 -0.63
N LEU A 271 -18.71 -1.10 -0.01
CA LEU A 271 -19.64 -2.09 -0.55
C LEU A 271 -20.13 -1.74 -1.96
N LYS A 272 -20.16 -0.45 -2.29
CA LYS A 272 -20.47 0.03 -3.66
C LYS A 272 -19.47 -0.42 -4.73
N TYR A 273 -18.31 -0.94 -4.35
CA TYR A 273 -17.25 -1.40 -5.27
C TYR A 273 -17.17 -2.92 -5.41
N ILE A 274 -18.02 -3.67 -4.70
CA ILE A 274 -18.13 -5.12 -4.78
C ILE A 274 -19.01 -5.52 -5.98
#